data_723654bdc97f66c08703d6ee8d1707ca
#
_entry.id   723654bdc97f66c08703d6ee8d1707ca
#
_cell.length_a   1.000
_cell.length_b   1.000
_cell.length_c   1.000
_cell.angle_alpha   90.00
_cell.angle_beta   90.00
_cell.angle_gamma   90.00
#
_symmetry.space_group_name_H-M   'P 1'
#
loop_
_entity.id
_entity.type
_entity.pdbx_description
1 polymer ?
#
loop_
_entity_poly.entity_id
_entity_poly.type
_entity_poly.pdbx_seq_one_letter_code
_entity_poly.pdbx_strand_id
1 'polypeptide(L)'
;MKKLLCSLFALSAVSTAMAQEVNIKLLGTSDVHGRIVPWSYGADIEDKSGSYAQIATYVKDVRKNNKNVVLVEVGDAIQDNQIDVFAKDKKYYKDHPIPKVLNEMNYDIFVLGNHEFNFGMKALDEILKDIKAKKLTANFYHKKNDKRYIDATTIIEKDGVKLGIIGLSTPMSAKFEEDTGNLKDMKFTSPTEEARTQVEKLKAKGVDAIIVIAHMGIDNENKIPDTGMRDVINAVDGIDVVLAGHMHKDVPSATCLLYP
;
A
#
# COMPACT_ATOMS: atom_id res chain seq x y z
N MET A 1 41.18 -42.26 53.15
CA MET A 1 41.11 -41.24 52.10
C MET A 1 39.74 -41.35 51.45
N LYS A 2 38.76 -40.53 51.84
CA LYS A 2 37.40 -40.54 51.30
C LYS A 2 37.35 -39.45 50.20
N LYS A 3 37.11 -39.84 49.00
CA LYS A 3 36.88 -38.89 47.85
C LYS A 3 35.43 -38.44 47.88
N LEU A 4 35.23 -37.14 48.13
CA LEU A 4 33.91 -36.48 48.02
C LEU A 4 33.66 -36.13 46.54
N LEU A 5 32.64 -36.74 45.92
CA LEU A 5 32.16 -36.42 44.55
C LEU A 5 31.14 -35.30 44.72
N CYS A 6 31.47 -34.05 44.32
CA CYS A 6 30.52 -32.97 44.19
C CYS A 6 29.89 -33.06 42.81
N SER A 7 28.63 -33.50 42.76
CA SER A 7 27.82 -33.41 41.52
C SER A 7 27.22 -32.00 41.42
N LEU A 8 27.71 -31.21 40.48
CA LEU A 8 27.06 -29.94 40.08
C LEU A 8 25.82 -30.27 39.25
N PHE A 9 24.65 -30.08 39.82
CA PHE A 9 23.42 -30.01 39.05
C PHE A 9 23.32 -28.60 38.42
N ALA A 10 23.57 -28.50 37.13
CA ALA A 10 23.23 -27.30 36.35
C ALA A 10 21.72 -27.28 36.10
N LEU A 11 21.00 -26.45 36.81
CA LEU A 11 19.58 -26.16 36.56
C LEU A 11 19.53 -25.26 35.34
N SER A 12 19.29 -25.82 34.17
CA SER A 12 18.95 -25.04 32.98
C SER A 12 17.51 -24.51 33.11
N ALA A 13 17.38 -23.23 33.46
CA ALA A 13 16.10 -22.54 33.42
C ALA A 13 15.69 -22.40 31.94
N VAL A 14 14.82 -23.27 31.48
CA VAL A 14 14.11 -23.08 30.22
C VAL A 14 13.08 -21.97 30.46
N SER A 15 13.44 -20.75 30.11
CA SER A 15 12.46 -19.66 30.00
C SER A 15 11.54 -19.96 28.80
N THR A 16 10.34 -20.45 29.09
CA THR A 16 9.26 -20.43 28.08
C THR A 16 8.92 -18.98 27.82
N ALA A 17 9.46 -18.44 26.74
CA ALA A 17 9.00 -17.16 26.22
C ALA A 17 7.53 -17.37 25.82
N MET A 18 6.61 -16.88 26.65
CA MET A 18 5.18 -16.78 26.23
C MET A 18 5.15 -15.83 25.04
N ALA A 19 4.70 -16.33 23.89
CA ALA A 19 4.47 -15.48 22.72
C ALA A 19 3.46 -14.40 23.11
N GLN A 20 3.89 -13.15 23.12
CA GLN A 20 2.99 -12.04 23.39
C GLN A 20 2.11 -11.82 22.17
N GLU A 21 0.80 -11.89 22.35
CA GLU A 21 -0.15 -11.53 21.29
C GLU A 21 -0.09 -10.02 21.04
N VAL A 22 0.14 -9.62 19.80
CA VAL A 22 0.16 -8.22 19.35
C VAL A 22 -0.98 -7.99 18.38
N ASN A 23 -1.94 -7.16 18.79
CA ASN A 23 -3.05 -6.76 17.93
C ASN A 23 -2.66 -5.54 17.11
N ILE A 24 -2.69 -5.65 15.78
CA ILE A 24 -2.41 -4.58 14.84
C ILE A 24 -3.63 -4.34 13.96
N LYS A 25 -4.08 -3.09 13.88
CA LYS A 25 -5.16 -2.66 12.99
C LYS A 25 -4.54 -2.15 11.69
N LEU A 26 -4.78 -2.86 10.59
CA LEU A 26 -4.44 -2.42 9.25
C LEU A 26 -5.68 -1.75 8.63
N LEU A 27 -5.57 -0.46 8.33
CA LEU A 27 -6.61 0.34 7.69
C LEU A 27 -6.15 0.70 6.29
N GLY A 28 -7.00 0.45 5.29
CA GLY A 28 -6.75 0.84 3.91
C GLY A 28 -7.84 1.76 3.38
N THR A 29 -7.44 2.77 2.64
CA THR A 29 -8.31 3.55 1.76
C THR A 29 -7.89 3.34 0.33
N SER A 30 -8.83 3.34 -0.59
CA SER A 30 -8.58 3.15 -2.02
C SER A 30 -9.58 3.97 -2.83
N ASP A 31 -9.17 4.42 -3.98
CA ASP A 31 -10.08 5.00 -4.98
C ASP A 31 -10.93 6.16 -4.41
N VAL A 32 -10.32 6.99 -3.55
CA VAL A 32 -11.00 8.16 -2.95
C VAL A 32 -11.15 9.29 -3.96
N HIS A 33 -10.34 9.27 -5.04
CA HIS A 33 -10.45 10.17 -6.18
C HIS A 33 -10.57 11.65 -5.78
N GLY A 34 -9.67 12.08 -4.89
CA GLY A 34 -9.60 13.48 -4.47
C GLY A 34 -10.79 14.02 -3.71
N ARG A 35 -11.72 13.18 -3.28
CA ARG A 35 -12.88 13.61 -2.50
C ARG A 35 -12.49 13.93 -1.06
N ILE A 36 -12.25 15.22 -0.79
CA ILE A 36 -11.80 15.68 0.53
C ILE A 36 -12.97 15.82 1.49
N VAL A 37 -14.08 16.42 1.03
CA VAL A 37 -15.26 16.71 1.85
C VAL A 37 -16.49 15.96 1.33
N PRO A 38 -17.50 15.70 2.19
CA PRO A 38 -18.71 14.98 1.80
C PRO A 38 -19.67 15.89 1.00
N TRP A 39 -19.21 16.39 -0.14
CA TRP A 39 -19.94 17.31 -0.99
C TRP A 39 -19.71 17.00 -2.46
N SER A 40 -20.79 16.87 -3.24
CA SER A 40 -20.75 16.79 -4.68
C SER A 40 -20.86 18.20 -5.28
N TYR A 41 -19.74 18.75 -5.72
CA TYR A 41 -19.73 20.11 -6.30
C TYR A 41 -20.48 20.17 -7.64
N GLY A 42 -20.51 19.09 -8.40
CA GLY A 42 -21.23 19.04 -9.68
C GLY A 42 -22.75 19.07 -9.52
N ALA A 43 -23.26 18.44 -8.46
CA ALA A 43 -24.68 18.39 -8.15
C ALA A 43 -25.11 19.44 -7.10
N ASP A 44 -24.16 20.12 -6.45
CA ASP A 44 -24.36 21.08 -5.37
C ASP A 44 -25.18 20.51 -4.19
N ILE A 45 -24.84 19.29 -3.77
CA ILE A 45 -25.50 18.58 -2.66
C ILE A 45 -24.50 17.92 -1.73
N GLU A 46 -24.94 17.63 -0.51
CA GLU A 46 -24.20 16.75 0.40
C GLU A 46 -24.14 15.32 -0.18
N ASP A 47 -22.92 14.76 -0.22
CA ASP A 47 -22.67 13.40 -0.69
C ASP A 47 -21.80 12.64 0.33
N LYS A 48 -22.45 11.74 1.06
CA LYS A 48 -21.83 10.92 2.11
C LYS A 48 -21.30 9.57 1.62
N SER A 49 -21.17 9.36 0.34
CA SER A 49 -20.69 8.09 -0.23
C SER A 49 -19.21 7.78 0.08
N GLY A 50 -18.45 8.76 0.56
CA GLY A 50 -17.07 8.60 1.01
C GLY A 50 -16.25 9.88 0.78
N SER A 51 -15.46 10.27 1.76
CA SER A 51 -14.52 11.39 1.66
C SER A 51 -13.42 11.26 2.70
N TYR A 52 -12.26 11.91 2.48
CA TYR A 52 -11.19 11.93 3.48
C TYR A 52 -11.63 12.51 4.83
N ALA A 53 -12.55 13.49 4.85
CA ALA A 53 -13.08 14.04 6.11
C ALA A 53 -13.85 12.98 6.93
N GLN A 54 -14.64 12.13 6.27
CA GLN A 54 -15.35 11.03 6.93
C GLN A 54 -14.38 9.93 7.36
N ILE A 55 -13.43 9.57 6.50
CA ILE A 55 -12.37 8.60 6.78
C ILE A 55 -11.53 9.08 7.98
N ALA A 56 -11.17 10.38 8.04
CA ALA A 56 -10.41 10.95 9.16
C ALA A 56 -11.14 10.80 10.49
N THR A 57 -12.46 10.94 10.50
CA THR A 57 -13.27 10.73 11.71
C THR A 57 -13.18 9.29 12.19
N TYR A 58 -13.33 8.33 11.27
CA TYR A 58 -13.20 6.90 11.57
C TYR A 58 -11.78 6.53 12.05
N VAL A 59 -10.75 6.99 11.35
CA VAL A 59 -9.35 6.72 11.70
C VAL A 59 -9.02 7.27 13.09
N LYS A 60 -9.50 8.47 13.43
CA LYS A 60 -9.32 9.06 14.77
C LYS A 60 -9.93 8.17 15.85
N ASP A 61 -11.14 7.65 15.63
CA ASP A 61 -11.81 6.77 16.59
C ASP A 61 -11.06 5.44 16.73
N VAL A 62 -10.63 4.82 15.63
CA VAL A 62 -9.82 3.59 15.68
C VAL A 62 -8.52 3.81 16.46
N ARG A 63 -7.79 4.89 16.19
CA ARG A 63 -6.52 5.22 16.88
C ARG A 63 -6.70 5.52 18.36
N LYS A 64 -7.85 6.06 18.75
CA LYS A 64 -8.17 6.29 20.16
C LYS A 64 -8.25 5.00 20.97
N ASN A 65 -8.71 3.92 20.32
CA ASN A 65 -8.98 2.65 20.96
C ASN A 65 -7.92 1.56 20.66
N ASN A 66 -6.97 1.85 19.77
CA ASN A 66 -5.94 0.89 19.35
C ASN A 66 -4.57 1.56 19.28
N LYS A 67 -3.59 0.99 19.97
CA LYS A 67 -2.21 1.49 19.99
C LYS A 67 -1.50 1.27 18.66
N ASN A 68 -1.69 0.10 18.07
CA ASN A 68 -0.98 -0.32 16.86
C ASN A 68 -1.90 -0.21 15.64
N VAL A 69 -1.81 0.91 14.96
CA VAL A 69 -2.55 1.16 13.71
C VAL A 69 -1.56 1.42 12.60
N VAL A 70 -1.79 0.81 11.45
CA VAL A 70 -1.11 1.10 10.17
C VAL A 70 -2.18 1.58 9.21
N LEU A 71 -2.01 2.78 8.66
CA LEU A 71 -2.94 3.40 7.72
C LEU A 71 -2.27 3.52 6.34
N VAL A 72 -2.90 2.95 5.32
CA VAL A 72 -2.37 2.91 3.97
C VAL A 72 -3.35 3.49 2.95
N GLU A 73 -2.82 4.19 1.96
CA GLU A 73 -3.52 4.60 0.75
C GLU A 73 -3.15 3.65 -0.39
N VAL A 74 -4.15 3.00 -0.97
CA VAL A 74 -3.96 1.95 -1.98
C VAL A 74 -3.88 2.53 -3.39
N GLY A 75 -4.07 3.83 -3.56
CA GLY A 75 -3.95 4.54 -4.85
C GLY A 75 -5.25 5.17 -5.33
N ASP A 76 -5.15 5.88 -6.45
CA ASP A 76 -6.21 6.69 -7.07
C ASP A 76 -6.71 7.79 -6.11
N ALA A 77 -5.76 8.54 -5.56
CA ALA A 77 -6.02 9.59 -4.59
C ALA A 77 -6.00 11.01 -5.19
N ILE A 78 -5.19 11.25 -6.23
CA ILE A 78 -4.85 12.62 -6.68
C ILE A 78 -5.65 13.11 -7.89
N GLN A 79 -6.52 12.29 -8.44
CA GLN A 79 -7.27 12.60 -9.67
C GLN A 79 -8.76 12.39 -9.46
N ASP A 80 -9.50 13.10 -10.21
CA ASP A 80 -10.95 13.25 -10.35
C ASP A 80 -11.52 14.44 -9.59
N ASN A 81 -12.62 15.00 -10.09
CA ASN A 81 -13.31 16.19 -9.60
C ASN A 81 -12.50 17.51 -9.68
N GLN A 82 -12.84 18.52 -8.86
CA GLN A 82 -12.26 19.88 -8.95
C GLN A 82 -10.80 19.94 -8.53
N ILE A 83 -10.27 18.98 -7.82
CA ILE A 83 -8.85 18.98 -7.41
C ILE A 83 -7.90 18.83 -8.60
N ASP A 84 -8.39 18.36 -9.73
CA ASP A 84 -7.61 18.26 -10.98
C ASP A 84 -6.93 19.56 -11.40
N VAL A 85 -7.49 20.71 -11.02
CA VAL A 85 -6.88 22.01 -11.30
C VAL A 85 -5.47 22.10 -10.73
N PHE A 86 -5.20 21.46 -9.60
CA PHE A 86 -3.90 21.49 -8.95
C PHE A 86 -2.87 20.58 -9.62
N ALA A 87 -3.31 19.61 -10.42
CA ALA A 87 -2.44 18.70 -11.17
C ALA A 87 -2.33 19.06 -12.66
N LYS A 88 -3.29 19.82 -13.21
CA LYS A 88 -3.30 20.27 -14.61
C LYS A 88 -2.37 21.44 -14.89
N ASP A 89 -2.21 22.37 -13.96
CA ASP A 89 -1.37 23.56 -14.12
C ASP A 89 -0.15 23.49 -13.20
N LYS A 90 1.04 23.50 -13.81
CA LYS A 90 2.33 23.41 -13.13
C LYS A 90 2.50 24.38 -11.95
N LYS A 91 1.89 25.55 -12.02
CA LYS A 91 1.99 26.55 -10.95
C LYS A 91 1.35 26.11 -9.64
N TYR A 92 0.43 25.15 -9.71
CA TYR A 92 -0.33 24.66 -8.56
C TYR A 92 0.13 23.29 -8.02
N TYR A 93 1.08 22.60 -8.65
CA TYR A 93 1.50 21.26 -8.22
C TYR A 93 1.83 21.18 -6.71
N LYS A 94 2.52 22.22 -6.20
CA LYS A 94 2.88 22.32 -4.77
C LYS A 94 1.70 22.63 -3.85
N ASP A 95 0.60 23.08 -4.42
CA ASP A 95 -0.61 23.42 -3.68
C ASP A 95 -1.63 22.28 -3.71
N HIS A 96 -1.28 21.14 -4.32
CA HIS A 96 -2.19 20.00 -4.40
C HIS A 96 -2.64 19.58 -2.99
N PRO A 97 -3.96 19.50 -2.73
CA PRO A 97 -4.46 19.34 -1.36
C PRO A 97 -4.22 17.95 -0.77
N ILE A 98 -4.12 16.90 -1.60
CA ILE A 98 -4.00 15.52 -1.13
C ILE A 98 -2.76 15.29 -0.25
N PRO A 99 -1.54 15.75 -0.58
CA PRO A 99 -0.41 15.61 0.34
C PRO A 99 -0.69 16.16 1.74
N LYS A 100 -1.38 17.31 1.84
CA LYS A 100 -1.75 17.92 3.14
C LYS A 100 -2.73 17.03 3.90
N VAL A 101 -3.74 16.49 3.21
CA VAL A 101 -4.75 15.59 3.79
C VAL A 101 -4.09 14.31 4.30
N LEU A 102 -3.30 13.63 3.46
CA LEU A 102 -2.61 12.40 3.85
C LEU A 102 -1.64 12.62 5.01
N ASN A 103 -0.92 13.74 5.01
CA ASN A 103 0.01 14.09 6.07
C ASN A 103 -0.71 14.40 7.39
N GLU A 104 -1.82 15.13 7.36
CA GLU A 104 -2.62 15.43 8.55
C GLU A 104 -3.24 14.17 9.16
N MET A 105 -3.66 13.24 8.30
CA MET A 105 -4.19 11.94 8.72
C MET A 105 -3.10 10.96 9.14
N ASN A 106 -1.82 11.31 8.96
CA ASN A 106 -0.67 10.45 9.25
C ASN A 106 -0.76 9.08 8.56
N TYR A 107 -0.90 9.08 7.24
CA TYR A 107 -0.76 7.86 6.46
C TYR A 107 0.67 7.33 6.57
N ASP A 108 0.80 6.02 6.79
CA ASP A 108 2.09 5.33 6.86
C ASP A 108 2.62 5.02 5.45
N ILE A 109 1.72 4.65 4.53
CA ILE A 109 2.06 4.17 3.18
C ILE A 109 1.13 4.80 2.14
N PHE A 110 1.69 5.04 0.96
CA PHE A 110 1.01 5.45 -0.26
C PHE A 110 1.47 4.58 -1.42
N VAL A 111 0.53 3.90 -2.08
CA VAL A 111 0.78 3.11 -3.30
C VAL A 111 0.22 3.86 -4.50
N LEU A 112 0.86 3.76 -5.65
CA LEU A 112 0.39 4.42 -6.87
C LEU A 112 -0.73 3.61 -7.52
N GLY A 113 -1.86 4.25 -7.79
CA GLY A 113 -2.90 3.75 -8.69
C GLY A 113 -2.67 4.17 -10.14
N ASN A 114 -3.60 3.86 -11.03
CA ASN A 114 -3.50 4.25 -12.42
C ASN A 114 -3.81 5.73 -12.65
N HIS A 115 -4.67 6.33 -11.84
CA HIS A 115 -5.03 7.73 -11.97
C HIS A 115 -3.95 8.70 -11.44
N GLU A 116 -2.96 8.23 -10.69
CA GLU A 116 -1.79 9.01 -10.35
C GLU A 116 -0.98 9.47 -11.57
N PHE A 117 -1.13 8.79 -12.72
CA PHE A 117 -0.36 9.08 -13.93
C PHE A 117 -1.07 10.03 -14.91
N ASN A 118 -2.34 10.35 -14.71
CA ASN A 118 -3.16 11.10 -15.69
C ASN A 118 -2.62 12.48 -16.04
N PHE A 119 -1.86 13.11 -15.16
CA PHE A 119 -1.27 14.44 -15.39
C PHE A 119 0.22 14.38 -15.76
N GLY A 120 0.72 13.17 -16.01
CA GLY A 120 2.10 12.88 -16.40
C GLY A 120 3.09 12.88 -15.24
N MET A 121 4.26 12.28 -15.50
CA MET A 121 5.28 12.04 -14.49
C MET A 121 5.77 13.29 -13.77
N LYS A 122 5.78 14.45 -14.47
CA LYS A 122 6.24 15.70 -13.86
C LYS A 122 5.29 16.22 -12.78
N ALA A 123 3.98 16.12 -12.99
CA ALA A 123 3.00 16.48 -11.99
C ALA A 123 3.09 15.53 -10.80
N LEU A 124 3.16 14.24 -11.09
CA LEU A 124 3.31 13.21 -10.06
C LEU A 124 4.56 13.42 -9.21
N ASP A 125 5.73 13.65 -9.83
CA ASP A 125 6.99 13.90 -9.12
C ASP A 125 6.87 15.07 -8.13
N GLU A 126 6.23 16.16 -8.52
CA GLU A 126 6.08 17.34 -7.66
C GLU A 126 5.10 17.07 -6.51
N ILE A 127 3.97 16.41 -6.78
CA ILE A 127 2.97 16.07 -5.76
C ILE A 127 3.53 15.08 -4.74
N LEU A 128 4.25 14.05 -5.20
CA LEU A 128 4.82 13.03 -4.32
C LEU A 128 5.90 13.57 -3.36
N LYS A 129 6.57 14.69 -3.69
CA LYS A 129 7.56 15.30 -2.79
C LYS A 129 6.96 15.71 -1.45
N ASP A 130 5.72 16.17 -1.46
CA ASP A 130 5.05 16.69 -0.29
C ASP A 130 4.31 15.61 0.51
N ILE A 131 4.19 14.39 0.00
CA ILE A 131 3.63 13.24 0.73
C ILE A 131 4.69 12.66 1.67
N LYS A 132 4.41 12.66 2.98
CA LYS A 132 5.30 12.10 4.02
C LYS A 132 5.21 10.58 4.10
N ALA A 133 4.06 10.00 3.79
CA ALA A 133 3.87 8.55 3.75
C ALA A 133 4.94 7.89 2.86
N LYS A 134 5.33 6.65 3.21
CA LYS A 134 6.27 5.89 2.40
C LYS A 134 5.61 5.51 1.07
N LYS A 135 6.12 6.01 -0.05
CA LYS A 135 5.63 5.71 -1.40
C LYS A 135 6.19 4.38 -1.87
N LEU A 136 5.32 3.47 -2.32
CA LEU A 136 5.72 2.13 -2.73
C LEU A 136 5.10 1.76 -4.09
N THR A 137 5.93 1.21 -5.00
CA THR A 137 5.51 0.52 -6.22
C THR A 137 6.63 -0.39 -6.72
N ALA A 138 6.48 -1.70 -6.54
CA ALA A 138 7.55 -2.64 -6.86
C ALA A 138 7.75 -2.84 -8.36
N ASN A 139 6.69 -2.74 -9.16
CA ASN A 139 6.66 -3.11 -10.56
C ASN A 139 6.68 -1.93 -11.55
N PHE A 140 7.13 -0.74 -11.14
CA PHE A 140 7.18 0.45 -11.99
C PHE A 140 8.60 0.99 -12.15
N TYR A 141 9.06 1.16 -13.41
CA TYR A 141 10.47 1.39 -13.75
C TYR A 141 10.65 2.42 -14.86
N HIS A 142 11.80 3.09 -14.84
CA HIS A 142 12.30 3.87 -15.98
C HIS A 142 12.80 2.95 -17.10
N LYS A 143 12.31 3.10 -18.34
CA LYS A 143 12.78 2.33 -19.52
C LYS A 143 14.27 2.53 -19.79
N LYS A 144 14.79 3.75 -19.59
CA LYS A 144 16.14 4.15 -19.96
C LYS A 144 17.25 3.37 -19.22
N ASN A 145 17.02 3.01 -17.97
CA ASN A 145 18.08 2.49 -17.09
C ASN A 145 17.66 1.35 -16.19
N ASP A 146 16.43 0.85 -16.35
CA ASP A 146 15.85 -0.22 -15.55
C ASP A 146 15.85 0.06 -14.03
N LYS A 147 15.89 1.33 -13.64
CA LYS A 147 15.76 1.72 -12.24
C LYS A 147 14.28 1.79 -11.87
N ARG A 148 13.95 1.18 -10.73
CA ARG A 148 12.61 1.32 -10.14
C ARG A 148 12.34 2.79 -9.82
N TYR A 149 11.10 3.24 -10.04
CA TYR A 149 10.72 4.63 -9.87
C TYR A 149 10.74 5.08 -8.41
N ILE A 150 10.15 4.29 -7.52
CA ILE A 150 10.15 4.49 -6.07
C ILE A 150 10.42 3.16 -5.36
N ASP A 151 10.46 3.14 -4.04
CA ASP A 151 10.75 1.92 -3.29
C ASP A 151 9.72 0.82 -3.54
N ALA A 152 10.18 -0.44 -3.54
CA ALA A 152 9.31 -1.60 -3.69
C ALA A 152 8.60 -1.96 -2.39
N THR A 153 9.33 -1.81 -1.27
CA THR A 153 8.94 -2.34 0.04
C THR A 153 9.34 -1.41 1.16
N THR A 154 8.68 -1.57 2.30
CA THR A 154 9.12 -1.02 3.58
C THR A 154 8.89 -2.03 4.69
N ILE A 155 9.48 -1.80 5.87
CA ILE A 155 9.20 -2.56 7.09
C ILE A 155 8.66 -1.58 8.11
N ILE A 156 7.51 -1.91 8.70
CA ILE A 156 6.91 -1.19 9.82
C ILE A 156 6.95 -2.09 11.03
N GLU A 157 7.44 -1.59 12.15
CA GLU A 157 7.47 -2.32 13.42
C GLU A 157 6.42 -1.77 14.38
N LYS A 158 5.63 -2.66 14.98
CA LYS A 158 4.61 -2.35 15.99
C LYS A 158 4.75 -3.35 17.15
N ASP A 159 5.11 -2.86 18.32
CA ASP A 159 5.30 -3.67 19.54
C ASP A 159 6.19 -4.92 19.32
N GLY A 160 7.28 -4.75 18.56
CA GLY A 160 8.24 -5.82 18.26
C GLY A 160 7.88 -6.70 17.05
N VAL A 161 6.67 -6.56 16.49
CA VAL A 161 6.25 -7.27 15.26
C VAL A 161 6.65 -6.47 14.03
N LYS A 162 7.40 -7.09 13.13
CA LYS A 162 7.89 -6.50 11.87
C LYS A 162 6.98 -6.88 10.72
N LEU A 163 6.27 -5.89 10.17
CA LEU A 163 5.43 -6.04 8.99
C LEU A 163 6.23 -5.65 7.76
N GLY A 164 6.51 -6.61 6.88
CA GLY A 164 7.07 -6.35 5.55
C GLY A 164 5.96 -5.97 4.59
N ILE A 165 6.07 -4.82 3.93
CA ILE A 165 5.01 -4.30 3.07
C ILE A 165 5.53 -4.11 1.66
N ILE A 166 4.79 -4.63 0.68
CA ILE A 166 5.07 -4.55 -0.76
C ILE A 166 4.00 -3.67 -1.41
N GLY A 167 4.38 -2.71 -2.23
CA GLY A 167 3.45 -1.95 -3.07
C GLY A 167 3.41 -2.51 -4.49
N LEU A 168 2.23 -2.64 -5.10
CA LEU A 168 2.04 -3.02 -6.50
C LEU A 168 1.03 -2.09 -7.17
N SER A 169 1.24 -1.80 -8.45
CA SER A 169 0.31 -1.05 -9.29
C SER A 169 -0.10 -1.86 -10.50
N THR A 170 -1.33 -1.66 -10.99
CA THR A 170 -1.80 -2.36 -12.18
C THR A 170 -0.91 -2.06 -13.39
N PRO A 171 -0.40 -3.08 -14.10
CA PRO A 171 0.36 -2.86 -15.33
C PRO A 171 -0.50 -2.30 -16.46
N MET A 172 -1.83 -2.34 -16.31
CA MET A 172 -2.78 -1.74 -17.25
C MET A 172 -2.67 -0.23 -17.34
N SER A 173 -2.06 0.43 -16.34
CA SER A 173 -1.77 1.87 -16.38
C SER A 173 -1.00 2.27 -17.65
N ALA A 174 -0.08 1.43 -18.13
CA ALA A 174 0.64 1.69 -19.38
C ALA A 174 -0.30 1.78 -20.60
N LYS A 175 -1.33 0.94 -20.63
CA LYS A 175 -2.35 0.93 -21.70
C LYS A 175 -3.31 2.11 -21.55
N PHE A 176 -3.71 2.46 -20.34
CA PHE A 176 -4.61 3.60 -20.09
C PHE A 176 -3.96 4.93 -20.48
N GLU A 177 -2.64 5.04 -20.34
CA GLU A 177 -1.88 6.24 -20.68
C GLU A 177 -1.21 6.19 -22.07
N GLU A 178 -1.58 5.23 -22.93
CA GLU A 178 -0.96 5.07 -24.25
C GLU A 178 -1.19 6.30 -25.12
N ASP A 179 -2.43 6.78 -25.22
CA ASP A 179 -2.80 7.92 -26.07
C ASP A 179 -2.26 9.25 -25.54
N THR A 180 -2.11 9.38 -24.22
CA THR A 180 -1.56 10.60 -23.59
C THR A 180 -0.05 10.68 -23.72
N GLY A 181 0.62 9.54 -23.82
CA GLY A 181 2.07 9.42 -23.79
C GLY A 181 2.68 9.76 -22.44
N ASN A 182 1.91 9.87 -21.37
CA ASN A 182 2.36 10.23 -20.02
C ASN A 182 3.40 9.24 -19.48
N LEU A 183 3.32 7.96 -19.88
CA LEU A 183 4.20 6.88 -19.44
C LEU A 183 5.19 6.40 -20.52
N LYS A 184 5.42 7.18 -21.59
CA LYS A 184 6.28 6.78 -22.72
C LYS A 184 7.70 6.33 -22.31
N ASP A 185 8.26 6.95 -21.26
CA ASP A 185 9.61 6.67 -20.74
C ASP A 185 9.61 5.68 -19.56
N MET A 186 8.44 5.15 -19.21
CA MET A 186 8.21 4.27 -18.08
C MET A 186 7.72 2.90 -18.55
N LYS A 187 7.90 1.88 -17.70
CA LYS A 187 7.37 0.53 -17.93
C LYS A 187 6.91 -0.11 -16.63
N PHE A 188 5.93 -0.99 -16.76
CA PHE A 188 5.56 -1.93 -15.71
C PHE A 188 6.19 -3.30 -15.99
N THR A 189 6.65 -3.95 -14.93
CA THR A 189 7.06 -5.36 -14.93
C THR A 189 5.94 -6.22 -14.36
N SER A 190 6.09 -7.54 -14.43
CA SER A 190 5.15 -8.51 -13.88
C SER A 190 4.95 -8.28 -12.37
N PRO A 191 3.72 -8.00 -11.90
CA PRO A 191 3.42 -7.92 -10.47
C PRO A 191 3.75 -9.22 -9.73
N THR A 192 3.50 -10.37 -10.35
CA THR A 192 3.78 -11.68 -9.76
C THR A 192 5.27 -11.90 -9.52
N GLU A 193 6.12 -11.63 -10.52
CA GLU A 193 7.58 -11.79 -10.36
C GLU A 193 8.18 -10.77 -9.38
N GLU A 194 7.65 -9.55 -9.38
CA GLU A 194 8.08 -8.55 -8.39
C GLU A 194 7.65 -8.98 -6.98
N ALA A 195 6.41 -9.42 -6.78
CA ALA A 195 5.95 -9.90 -5.49
C ALA A 195 6.83 -11.05 -4.99
N ARG A 196 7.11 -12.05 -5.83
CA ARG A 196 8.01 -13.17 -5.51
C ARG A 196 9.37 -12.70 -5.03
N THR A 197 9.98 -11.82 -5.81
CA THR A 197 11.30 -11.25 -5.50
C THR A 197 11.30 -10.48 -4.17
N GLN A 198 10.25 -9.71 -3.90
CA GLN A 198 10.18 -8.90 -2.70
C GLN A 198 9.84 -9.74 -1.45
N VAL A 199 9.00 -10.77 -1.59
CA VAL A 199 8.71 -11.73 -0.51
C VAL A 199 10.00 -12.41 -0.05
N GLU A 200 10.82 -12.92 -0.97
CA GLU A 200 12.11 -13.53 -0.64
C GLU A 200 13.03 -12.56 0.12
N LYS A 201 13.13 -11.31 -0.35
CA LYS A 201 13.94 -10.27 0.31
C LYS A 201 13.44 -9.92 1.70
N LEU A 202 12.12 -9.86 1.91
CA LEU A 202 11.52 -9.56 3.20
C LEU A 202 11.68 -10.72 4.18
N LYS A 203 11.49 -11.97 3.73
CA LYS A 203 11.77 -13.17 4.52
C LYS A 203 13.25 -13.21 4.99
N ALA A 204 14.18 -12.87 4.09
CA ALA A 204 15.61 -12.80 4.44
C ALA A 204 15.94 -11.69 5.47
N LYS A 205 15.08 -10.67 5.59
CA LYS A 205 15.18 -9.62 6.62
C LYS A 205 14.51 -9.98 7.95
N GLY A 206 13.90 -11.16 8.04
CA GLY A 206 13.26 -11.65 9.25
C GLY A 206 12.02 -10.85 9.65
N VAL A 207 11.15 -10.54 8.68
CA VAL A 207 9.83 -9.97 8.98
C VAL A 207 8.89 -11.06 9.49
N ASP A 208 7.94 -10.69 10.35
CA ASP A 208 7.00 -11.61 10.97
C ASP A 208 5.76 -11.85 10.11
N ALA A 209 5.37 -10.86 9.28
CA ALA A 209 4.30 -10.99 8.32
C ALA A 209 4.58 -10.15 7.07
N ILE A 210 4.04 -10.57 5.93
CA ILE A 210 4.17 -9.90 4.63
C ILE A 210 2.80 -9.48 4.13
N ILE A 211 2.66 -8.18 3.89
CA ILE A 211 1.44 -7.53 3.43
C ILE A 211 1.68 -6.97 2.03
N VAL A 212 0.79 -7.27 1.10
CA VAL A 212 0.77 -6.64 -0.23
C VAL A 212 -0.32 -5.58 -0.26
N ILE A 213 0.06 -4.36 -0.61
CA ILE A 213 -0.84 -3.26 -0.90
C ILE A 213 -0.82 -3.06 -2.41
N ALA A 214 -1.95 -3.31 -3.07
CA ALA A 214 -1.98 -3.37 -4.53
C ALA A 214 -3.12 -2.53 -5.12
N HIS A 215 -2.78 -1.57 -5.96
CA HIS A 215 -3.79 -0.94 -6.79
C HIS A 215 -4.02 -1.81 -8.03
N MET A 216 -4.71 -2.91 -7.82
CA MET A 216 -5.05 -3.95 -8.81
C MET A 216 -6.36 -4.62 -8.40
N GLY A 217 -7.17 -5.01 -9.38
CA GLY A 217 -8.36 -5.82 -9.13
C GLY A 217 -8.02 -7.21 -8.61
N ILE A 218 -9.03 -7.91 -8.09
CA ILE A 218 -8.87 -9.31 -7.66
C ILE A 218 -8.67 -10.22 -8.87
N ASP A 219 -9.54 -10.09 -9.86
CA ASP A 219 -9.47 -10.87 -11.09
C ASP A 219 -8.73 -10.12 -12.18
N ASN A 220 -8.21 -10.85 -13.14
CA ASN A 220 -7.49 -10.30 -14.29
C ASN A 220 -8.38 -9.37 -15.12
N GLU A 221 -7.90 -8.15 -15.32
CA GLU A 221 -8.59 -7.14 -16.10
C GLU A 221 -8.62 -7.53 -17.58
N ASN A 222 -9.82 -7.49 -18.17
CA ASN A 222 -10.04 -7.92 -19.55
C ASN A 222 -9.47 -9.32 -19.87
N LYS A 223 -9.34 -10.20 -18.86
CA LYS A 223 -8.72 -11.53 -18.96
C LYS A 223 -7.23 -11.49 -19.37
N ILE A 224 -6.56 -10.37 -19.21
CA ILE A 224 -5.12 -10.25 -19.45
C ILE A 224 -4.38 -10.85 -18.26
N PRO A 225 -3.54 -11.87 -18.43
CA PRO A 225 -2.82 -12.49 -17.33
C PRO A 225 -1.96 -11.49 -16.56
N ASP A 226 -1.79 -11.74 -15.27
CA ASP A 226 -0.94 -10.96 -14.37
C ASP A 226 -1.39 -9.48 -14.18
N THR A 227 -2.70 -9.22 -14.36
CA THR A 227 -3.32 -7.92 -14.07
C THR A 227 -4.24 -7.96 -12.85
N GLY A 228 -4.40 -9.13 -12.22
CA GLY A 228 -5.22 -9.33 -11.03
C GLY A 228 -4.45 -9.98 -9.89
N MET A 229 -4.84 -9.66 -8.66
CA MET A 229 -4.18 -10.17 -7.45
C MET A 229 -4.32 -11.69 -7.29
N ARG A 230 -5.32 -12.31 -7.92
CA ARG A 230 -5.49 -13.77 -7.87
C ARG A 230 -4.29 -14.49 -8.48
N ASP A 231 -3.72 -13.98 -9.58
CA ASP A 231 -2.53 -14.56 -10.18
C ASP A 231 -1.33 -14.45 -9.23
N VAL A 232 -1.16 -13.29 -8.60
CA VAL A 232 -0.08 -13.05 -7.63
C VAL A 232 -0.19 -14.00 -6.44
N ILE A 233 -1.38 -14.11 -5.83
CA ILE A 233 -1.61 -14.93 -4.63
C ILE A 233 -1.42 -16.42 -4.94
N ASN A 234 -1.90 -16.88 -6.09
CA ASN A 234 -1.78 -18.29 -6.48
C ASN A 234 -0.34 -18.71 -6.84
N ALA A 235 0.50 -17.74 -7.20
CA ALA A 235 1.86 -17.99 -7.68
C ALA A 235 2.95 -17.69 -6.66
N VAL A 236 2.64 -16.98 -5.56
CA VAL A 236 3.64 -16.48 -4.61
C VAL A 236 3.29 -16.87 -3.18
N ASP A 237 4.04 -17.82 -2.62
CA ASP A 237 3.89 -18.25 -1.24
C ASP A 237 4.49 -17.27 -0.24
N GLY A 238 3.78 -17.07 0.87
CA GLY A 238 4.26 -16.28 2.00
C GLY A 238 3.81 -14.83 1.98
N ILE A 239 2.73 -14.55 1.30
CA ILE A 239 1.93 -13.34 1.46
C ILE A 239 0.85 -13.66 2.51
N ASP A 240 0.82 -12.89 3.60
CA ASP A 240 -0.12 -13.12 4.71
C ASP A 240 -1.42 -12.33 4.54
N VAL A 241 -1.32 -11.10 3.99
CA VAL A 241 -2.46 -10.21 3.80
C VAL A 241 -2.34 -9.45 2.49
N VAL A 242 -3.47 -9.23 1.81
CA VAL A 242 -3.58 -8.35 0.65
C VAL A 242 -4.65 -7.30 0.88
N LEU A 243 -4.33 -6.04 0.62
CA LEU A 243 -5.30 -4.96 0.41
C LEU A 243 -5.26 -4.56 -1.06
N ALA A 244 -6.40 -4.68 -1.73
CA ALA A 244 -6.55 -4.39 -3.16
C ALA A 244 -7.53 -3.24 -3.40
N GLY A 245 -7.37 -2.53 -4.52
CA GLY A 245 -8.23 -1.44 -4.98
C GLY A 245 -8.54 -1.54 -6.47
N HIS A 246 -8.77 -0.38 -7.14
CA HIS A 246 -8.89 -0.23 -8.60
C HIS A 246 -10.27 -0.55 -9.20
N MET A 247 -10.92 -1.62 -8.82
CA MET A 247 -12.14 -2.08 -9.50
C MET A 247 -13.44 -1.48 -8.94
N HIS A 248 -13.34 -0.62 -7.90
CA HIS A 248 -14.49 -0.02 -7.20
C HIS A 248 -15.55 -1.06 -6.79
N LYS A 249 -15.10 -2.25 -6.39
CA LYS A 249 -15.97 -3.34 -5.96
C LYS A 249 -15.76 -3.61 -4.48
N ASP A 250 -16.85 -3.66 -3.74
CA ASP A 250 -16.82 -4.20 -2.40
C ASP A 250 -16.75 -5.73 -2.49
N VAL A 251 -15.65 -6.28 -1.99
CA VAL A 251 -15.46 -7.72 -1.90
C VAL A 251 -15.49 -8.08 -0.42
N PRO A 252 -16.64 -8.52 0.09
CA PRO A 252 -16.78 -8.83 1.50
C PRO A 252 -15.82 -9.94 1.87
N SER A 253 -14.95 -9.63 2.82
CA SER A 253 -13.95 -10.50 3.43
C SER A 253 -13.33 -11.48 2.44
N ALA A 254 -12.26 -11.07 1.85
CA ALA A 254 -11.37 -11.96 1.13
C ALA A 254 -10.71 -13.03 2.02
N THR A 255 -11.35 -13.42 3.11
CA THR A 255 -10.95 -14.52 3.99
C THR A 255 -10.79 -15.82 3.23
N CYS A 256 -11.40 -15.93 2.06
CA CYS A 256 -11.20 -17.05 1.15
C CYS A 256 -9.83 -17.08 0.47
N LEU A 257 -8.99 -16.06 0.65
CA LEU A 257 -7.66 -15.99 0.05
C LEU A 257 -6.53 -16.31 1.04
N LEU A 258 -6.86 -16.43 2.33
CA LEU A 258 -5.97 -16.98 3.34
C LEU A 258 -6.14 -18.48 3.35
N TYR A 259 -5.48 -19.18 2.45
CA TYR A 259 -5.39 -20.62 2.49
C TYR A 259 -4.32 -21.07 3.48
N PRO A 260 -4.63 -22.14 4.24
CA PRO A 260 -3.64 -22.79 5.10
C PRO A 260 -2.52 -23.43 4.31
#